data_edb27c5927acb262aba2c1e8409dd168
#
_entry.id   edb27c5927acb262aba2c1e8409dd168
#
_cell.length_a   1.000
_cell.length_b   1.000
_cell.length_c   1.000
_cell.angle_alpha   90.00
_cell.angle_beta   90.00
_cell.angle_gamma   90.00
#
_symmetry.space_group_name_H-M   'P 1'
#
loop_
_entity.id
_entity.type
_entity.pdbx_description
1 polymer ?
#
loop_
_entity_poly.entity_id
_entity_poly.type
_entity_poly.pdbx_seq_one_letter_code
_entity_poly.pdbx_strand_id
1 'polypeptide(L)'
;LPVAQFYHINYDMDWPYNVYGGMQDNGSWRGPAYVWRSGGIRNSYWEELAFGDGFDVIPHPGNSRFGYAMSQQGYVSRYDLITGHQQMIRPVHPKGEYLRFNWNSAIAQDPFDEDAIFFGSQYVHYSTDRGNNWDIISPDLTTNDADKQKQHESGGLTFDATGAENFTTI
;
A
#
# COMPACT_ATOMS: atom_id res chain seq x y z
N LEU A 1 -1.54 -23.45 13.65
CA LEU A 1 -2.85 -22.92 13.27
C LEU A 1 -2.72 -22.20 11.94
N PRO A 2 -3.64 -22.40 10.99
CA PRO A 2 -3.65 -21.65 9.73
C PRO A 2 -4.25 -20.25 9.99
N VAL A 3 -3.46 -19.36 10.54
CA VAL A 3 -3.84 -17.99 10.88
C VAL A 3 -2.89 -17.02 10.21
N ALA A 4 -3.38 -15.82 9.88
CA ALA A 4 -2.61 -14.72 9.36
C ALA A 4 -2.91 -13.46 10.17
N GLN A 5 -1.93 -12.59 10.28
CA GLN A 5 -2.09 -11.29 10.91
C GLN A 5 -1.95 -10.23 9.83
N PHE A 6 -3.07 -9.62 9.46
CA PHE A 6 -3.10 -8.52 8.52
C PHE A 6 -2.92 -7.19 9.24
N TYR A 7 -2.20 -6.26 8.62
CA TYR A 7 -2.13 -4.88 9.07
C TYR A 7 -3.45 -4.15 8.83
N HIS A 8 -3.93 -4.21 7.58
CA HIS A 8 -5.20 -3.63 7.18
C HIS A 8 -5.99 -4.64 6.36
N ILE A 9 -7.30 -4.51 6.33
CA ILE A 9 -8.19 -5.40 5.59
C ILE A 9 -9.13 -4.56 4.74
N ASN A 10 -9.20 -4.89 3.45
CA ASN A 10 -10.16 -4.34 2.50
C ASN A 10 -10.98 -5.46 1.84
N TYR A 11 -11.98 -5.08 1.10
CA TYR A 11 -12.84 -5.99 0.34
C TYR A 11 -13.25 -5.36 -0.98
N ASP A 12 -13.61 -6.19 -1.96
CA ASP A 12 -14.22 -5.74 -3.21
C ASP A 12 -15.75 -5.88 -3.18
N MET A 13 -16.39 -5.47 -4.26
CA MET A 13 -17.85 -5.55 -4.42
C MET A 13 -18.29 -6.70 -5.33
N ASP A 14 -17.40 -7.67 -5.57
CA ASP A 14 -17.74 -8.88 -6.32
C ASP A 14 -18.74 -9.75 -5.55
N TRP A 15 -19.34 -10.70 -6.23
CA TRP A 15 -20.23 -11.66 -5.58
C TRP A 15 -19.82 -13.10 -5.90
N PRO A 16 -19.38 -13.91 -4.92
CA PRO A 16 -19.01 -13.50 -3.55
C PRO A 16 -17.81 -12.54 -3.55
N TYR A 17 -17.77 -11.64 -2.58
CA TYR A 17 -16.67 -10.67 -2.45
C TYR A 17 -15.38 -11.35 -2.01
N ASN A 18 -14.26 -10.69 -2.29
CA ASN A 18 -12.95 -11.10 -1.79
C ASN A 18 -12.48 -10.19 -0.67
N VAL A 19 -11.59 -10.72 0.16
CA VAL A 19 -10.90 -10.01 1.24
C VAL A 19 -9.44 -9.82 0.82
N TYR A 20 -8.91 -8.65 1.11
CA TYR A 20 -7.56 -8.21 0.76
C TYR A 20 -6.82 -7.76 2.01
N GLY A 21 -5.50 -7.97 2.03
CA GLY A 21 -4.66 -7.43 3.10
C GLY A 21 -3.20 -7.78 2.93
N GLY A 22 -2.36 -7.04 3.64
CA GLY A 22 -0.93 -7.23 3.70
C GLY A 22 -0.46 -7.70 5.07
N MET A 23 0.62 -8.45 5.08
CA MET A 23 1.22 -9.05 6.28
C MET A 23 2.71 -8.76 6.31
N GLN A 24 3.25 -8.60 7.49
CA GLN A 24 4.70 -8.49 7.66
C GLN A 24 5.38 -9.78 7.19
N ASP A 25 6.44 -9.66 6.43
CA ASP A 25 7.28 -10.75 5.88
C ASP A 25 6.55 -11.75 4.96
N ASN A 26 5.26 -11.57 4.73
CA ASN A 26 4.43 -12.53 4.02
C ASN A 26 3.64 -11.94 2.85
N GLY A 27 3.96 -10.73 2.39
CA GLY A 27 3.36 -10.12 1.23
C GLY A 27 1.92 -9.65 1.40
N SER A 28 1.32 -9.31 0.28
CA SER A 28 -0.06 -8.85 0.16
C SER A 28 -0.89 -9.88 -0.59
N TRP A 29 -2.07 -10.18 -0.07
CA TRP A 29 -2.90 -11.30 -0.52
C TRP A 29 -4.34 -10.90 -0.73
N ARG A 30 -5.03 -11.68 -1.59
CA ARG A 30 -6.48 -11.69 -1.67
C ARG A 30 -7.01 -13.12 -1.58
N GLY A 31 -8.23 -13.25 -1.12
CA GLY A 31 -8.92 -14.53 -1.12
C GLY A 31 -10.43 -14.35 -0.97
N PRO A 32 -11.23 -15.36 -1.36
CA PRO A 32 -12.69 -15.28 -1.29
C PRO A 32 -13.16 -15.24 0.16
N ALA A 33 -14.13 -14.38 0.45
CA ALA A 33 -14.80 -14.38 1.76
C ALA A 33 -15.72 -15.59 1.93
N TYR A 34 -16.14 -16.21 0.83
CA TYR A 34 -17.05 -17.36 0.84
C TYR A 34 -16.83 -18.29 -0.37
N VAL A 35 -16.96 -19.58 -0.15
CA VAL A 35 -16.96 -20.62 -1.21
C VAL A 35 -18.09 -21.62 -0.99
N TRP A 36 -18.74 -22.03 -2.07
CA TRP A 36 -19.85 -23.00 -2.06
C TRP A 36 -19.39 -24.46 -2.01
N ARG A 37 -18.19 -24.74 -1.54
CA ARG A 37 -17.63 -26.10 -1.53
C ARG A 37 -17.60 -26.68 -0.14
N SER A 38 -17.90 -27.98 -0.04
CA SER A 38 -17.63 -28.76 1.15
C SER A 38 -16.13 -28.68 1.49
N GLY A 39 -15.82 -28.41 2.75
CA GLY A 39 -14.45 -28.22 3.23
C GLY A 39 -13.97 -26.75 3.24
N GLY A 40 -14.82 -25.77 2.84
CA GLY A 40 -14.58 -24.36 3.02
C GLY A 40 -13.44 -23.77 2.17
N ILE A 41 -12.93 -22.64 2.60
CA ILE A 41 -11.84 -21.91 1.95
C ILE A 41 -10.52 -22.66 2.17
N ARG A 42 -9.78 -22.92 1.09
CA ARG A 42 -8.47 -23.59 1.10
C ARG A 42 -7.37 -22.60 0.71
N ASN A 43 -6.11 -22.93 1.03
CA ASN A 43 -4.95 -22.11 0.68
C ASN A 43 -4.88 -21.82 -0.83
N SER A 44 -5.28 -22.76 -1.67
CA SER A 44 -5.28 -22.61 -3.14
C SER A 44 -6.26 -21.55 -3.69
N TYR A 45 -7.12 -20.99 -2.84
CA TYR A 45 -8.00 -19.88 -3.20
C TYR A 45 -7.38 -18.51 -2.92
N TRP A 46 -6.27 -18.47 -2.15
CA TRP A 46 -5.54 -17.28 -1.87
C TRP A 46 -4.51 -17.00 -2.96
N GLU A 47 -4.42 -15.75 -3.38
CA GLU A 47 -3.54 -15.28 -4.43
C GLU A 47 -2.66 -14.15 -3.88
N GLU A 48 -1.35 -14.30 -4.07
CA GLU A 48 -0.40 -13.26 -3.70
C GLU A 48 -0.43 -12.15 -4.76
N LEU A 49 -0.56 -10.91 -4.29
CA LEU A 49 -0.66 -9.71 -5.13
C LEU A 49 0.66 -8.95 -5.22
N ALA A 50 1.43 -8.96 -4.14
CA ALA A 50 2.74 -8.32 -4.08
C ALA A 50 3.55 -8.93 -2.94
N PHE A 51 4.87 -9.01 -3.14
CA PHE A 51 5.80 -9.49 -2.13
C PHE A 51 6.38 -8.34 -1.29
N GLY A 52 6.95 -8.67 -0.11
CA GLY A 52 7.56 -7.75 0.86
C GLY A 52 6.79 -7.72 2.17
N ASP A 53 7.03 -6.72 3.00
CA ASP A 53 6.11 -6.41 4.10
C ASP A 53 4.86 -5.81 3.49
N GLY A 54 3.78 -6.58 3.44
CA GLY A 54 2.51 -6.12 2.89
C GLY A 54 1.76 -5.25 3.89
N PHE A 55 1.15 -4.18 3.39
CA PHE A 55 0.33 -3.26 4.21
C PHE A 55 -1.06 -3.13 3.62
N ASP A 56 -1.41 -1.94 3.11
CA ASP A 56 -2.70 -1.75 2.48
C ASP A 56 -2.75 -2.40 1.10
N VAL A 57 -3.88 -3.05 0.84
CA VAL A 57 -4.28 -3.50 -0.48
C VAL A 57 -5.65 -2.90 -0.76
N ILE A 58 -5.75 -2.10 -1.81
CA ILE A 58 -7.00 -1.42 -2.19
C ILE A 58 -7.45 -1.95 -3.55
N PRO A 59 -8.51 -2.79 -3.62
CA PRO A 59 -9.12 -3.15 -4.89
C PRO A 59 -9.79 -1.95 -5.54
N HIS A 60 -9.72 -1.85 -6.86
CA HIS A 60 -10.39 -0.78 -7.60
C HIS A 60 -11.91 -0.92 -7.49
N PRO A 61 -12.66 0.14 -7.10
CA PRO A 61 -14.08 0.04 -6.80
C PRO A 61 -14.95 -0.45 -7.95
N GLY A 62 -14.67 0.02 -9.17
CA GLY A 62 -15.44 -0.32 -10.37
C GLY A 62 -15.00 -1.63 -11.03
N ASN A 63 -13.82 -2.17 -10.72
CA ASN A 63 -13.31 -3.38 -11.35
C ASN A 63 -12.20 -4.04 -10.52
N SER A 64 -12.56 -5.03 -9.71
CA SER A 64 -11.66 -5.75 -8.80
C SER A 64 -10.48 -6.48 -9.47
N ARG A 65 -10.49 -6.61 -10.80
CA ARG A 65 -9.32 -7.07 -11.56
C ARG A 65 -8.09 -6.23 -11.27
N PHE A 66 -8.28 -4.93 -11.04
CA PHE A 66 -7.22 -3.98 -10.74
C PHE A 66 -7.26 -3.55 -9.28
N GLY A 67 -6.17 -3.00 -8.81
CA GLY A 67 -6.07 -2.40 -7.49
C GLY A 67 -4.63 -2.05 -7.18
N TYR A 68 -4.39 -1.70 -5.93
CA TYR A 68 -3.11 -1.22 -5.44
C TYR A 68 -2.66 -2.11 -4.30
N ALA A 69 -1.39 -2.49 -4.30
CA ALA A 69 -0.77 -3.21 -3.20
C ALA A 69 0.50 -2.48 -2.80
N MET A 70 0.66 -2.26 -1.51
CA MET A 70 1.76 -1.50 -0.96
C MET A 70 2.69 -2.40 -0.15
N SER A 71 3.98 -2.16 -0.30
CA SER A 71 5.02 -2.67 0.60
C SER A 71 5.73 -1.52 1.32
N GLN A 72 6.74 -1.85 2.12
CA GLN A 72 7.44 -0.91 2.99
C GLN A 72 7.96 0.34 2.26
N GLN A 73 8.06 1.45 2.98
CA GLN A 73 8.66 2.71 2.52
C GLN A 73 8.00 3.31 1.26
N GLY A 74 6.68 3.15 1.13
CA GLY A 74 5.93 3.74 0.03
C GLY A 74 6.11 3.06 -1.32
N TYR A 75 6.66 1.86 -1.37
CA TYR A 75 6.64 1.06 -2.59
C TYR A 75 5.23 0.59 -2.86
N VAL A 76 4.54 1.25 -3.76
CA VAL A 76 3.17 0.95 -4.18
C VAL A 76 3.12 0.56 -5.64
N SER A 77 2.40 -0.52 -5.93
CA SER A 77 2.19 -1.03 -7.28
C SER A 77 0.70 -1.14 -7.59
N ARG A 78 0.34 -0.85 -8.83
CA ARG A 78 -0.94 -1.23 -9.41
C ARG A 78 -0.83 -2.64 -9.98
N TYR A 79 -1.70 -3.54 -9.57
CA TYR A 79 -1.75 -4.91 -10.07
C TYR A 79 -2.86 -5.12 -11.10
N ASP A 80 -2.69 -6.16 -11.95
CA ASP A 80 -3.70 -6.73 -12.85
C ASP A 80 -3.80 -8.23 -12.59
N LEU A 81 -4.89 -8.69 -12.04
CA LEU A 81 -5.10 -10.10 -11.65
C LEU A 81 -5.09 -11.09 -12.82
N ILE A 82 -5.49 -10.65 -14.03
CA ILE A 82 -5.56 -11.56 -15.18
C ILE A 82 -4.18 -11.79 -15.79
N THR A 83 -3.38 -10.73 -15.87
CA THR A 83 -2.06 -10.81 -16.52
C THR A 83 -0.92 -11.07 -15.53
N GLY A 84 -1.17 -10.87 -14.23
CA GLY A 84 -0.13 -10.86 -13.19
C GLY A 84 0.82 -9.66 -13.29
N HIS A 85 0.49 -8.67 -14.14
CA HIS A 85 1.32 -7.48 -14.31
C HIS A 85 1.24 -6.59 -13.08
N GLN A 86 2.40 -6.10 -12.64
CA GLN A 86 2.52 -5.10 -11.59
C GLN A 86 3.28 -3.90 -12.13
N GLN A 87 2.70 -2.72 -11.99
CA GLN A 87 3.31 -1.45 -12.35
C GLN A 87 3.61 -0.64 -11.11
N MET A 88 4.88 -0.34 -10.85
CA MET A 88 5.27 0.59 -9.81
C MET A 88 4.70 1.98 -10.11
N ILE A 89 3.98 2.54 -9.14
CA ILE A 89 3.33 3.86 -9.25
C ILE A 89 3.74 4.82 -8.14
N ARG A 90 4.82 4.52 -7.42
CA ARG A 90 5.34 5.36 -6.33
C ARG A 90 5.58 6.79 -6.82
N PRO A 91 5.05 7.83 -6.12
CA PRO A 91 5.27 9.22 -6.49
C PRO A 91 6.76 9.59 -6.52
N VAL A 92 7.10 10.51 -7.42
CA VAL A 92 8.41 11.15 -7.51
C VAL A 92 8.20 12.67 -7.50
N HIS A 93 8.99 13.38 -6.70
CA HIS A 93 8.86 14.83 -6.63
C HIS A 93 9.32 15.49 -7.96
N PRO A 94 8.51 16.38 -8.58
CA PRO A 94 8.80 16.93 -9.91
C PRO A 94 10.09 17.78 -9.98
N LYS A 95 10.55 18.30 -8.85
CA LYS A 95 11.81 19.06 -8.73
C LYS A 95 12.95 18.22 -8.16
N GLY A 96 12.78 16.91 -8.01
CA GLY A 96 13.81 16.01 -7.49
C GLY A 96 14.05 16.07 -5.98
N GLU A 97 13.13 16.66 -5.22
CA GLU A 97 13.19 16.63 -3.76
C GLU A 97 13.04 15.20 -3.26
N TYR A 98 13.75 14.84 -2.20
CA TYR A 98 13.63 13.53 -1.59
C TYR A 98 12.28 13.40 -0.89
N LEU A 99 11.48 12.41 -1.32
CA LEU A 99 10.23 12.06 -0.68
C LEU A 99 10.46 11.07 0.47
N ARG A 100 10.01 11.45 1.64
CA ARG A 100 10.06 10.64 2.87
C ARG A 100 8.75 9.86 2.98
N PHE A 101 8.86 8.54 3.08
CA PHE A 101 7.71 7.66 3.24
C PHE A 101 7.82 6.92 4.57
N ASN A 102 6.69 6.75 5.24
CA ASN A 102 6.61 5.86 6.39
C ASN A 102 6.81 4.41 5.93
N TRP A 103 7.18 3.53 6.86
CA TRP A 103 7.22 2.09 6.61
C TRP A 103 5.86 1.61 6.09
N ASN A 104 4.79 1.96 6.79
CA ASN A 104 3.40 1.79 6.36
C ASN A 104 2.87 3.15 5.91
N SER A 105 3.13 3.52 4.65
CA SER A 105 2.69 4.80 4.07
C SER A 105 1.18 4.84 3.87
N ALA A 106 0.59 6.01 4.04
CA ALA A 106 -0.84 6.19 3.88
C ALA A 106 -1.26 6.14 2.40
N ILE A 107 -2.28 5.34 2.10
CA ILE A 107 -2.94 5.30 0.78
C ILE A 107 -4.46 5.30 0.99
N ALA A 108 -5.19 6.01 0.14
CA ALA A 108 -6.65 6.05 0.20
C ALA A 108 -7.27 6.18 -1.19
N GLN A 109 -8.37 5.47 -1.41
CA GLN A 109 -9.22 5.63 -2.59
C GLN A 109 -10.04 6.91 -2.47
N ASP A 110 -10.17 7.68 -3.55
CA ASP A 110 -11.13 8.78 -3.61
C ASP A 110 -12.55 8.21 -3.65
N PRO A 111 -13.45 8.62 -2.72
CA PRO A 111 -14.81 8.09 -2.69
C PRO A 111 -15.72 8.61 -3.81
N PHE A 112 -15.29 9.63 -4.57
CA PHE A 112 -16.06 10.28 -5.62
C PHE A 112 -15.55 9.99 -7.04
N ASP A 113 -14.30 9.50 -7.15
CA ASP A 113 -13.67 9.15 -8.42
C ASP A 113 -12.95 7.80 -8.26
N GLU A 114 -13.46 6.78 -8.95
CA GLU A 114 -12.93 5.41 -8.84
C GLU A 114 -11.52 5.24 -9.41
N ASP A 115 -11.07 6.13 -10.30
CA ASP A 115 -9.71 6.15 -10.85
C ASP A 115 -8.74 7.02 -10.03
N ALA A 116 -9.23 7.75 -9.03
CA ALA A 116 -8.43 8.65 -8.24
C ALA A 116 -8.01 8.09 -6.89
N ILE A 117 -6.76 8.34 -6.51
CA ILE A 117 -6.17 7.89 -5.25
C ILE A 117 -5.31 8.98 -4.60
N PHE A 118 -5.24 8.93 -3.28
CA PHE A 118 -4.32 9.73 -2.46
C PHE A 118 -3.18 8.86 -1.96
N PHE A 119 -2.00 9.44 -1.83
CA PHE A 119 -0.83 8.77 -1.26
C PHE A 119 -0.02 9.72 -0.40
N GLY A 120 0.51 9.23 0.73
CA GLY A 120 1.22 10.02 1.72
C GLY A 120 2.74 9.87 1.67
N SER A 121 3.44 11.02 1.66
CA SER A 121 4.86 11.14 1.99
C SER A 121 5.01 12.16 3.12
N GLN A 122 5.84 13.20 3.01
CA GLN A 122 5.69 14.45 3.75
C GLN A 122 4.62 15.34 3.15
N TYR A 123 4.17 15.01 1.95
CA TYR A 123 3.10 15.67 1.20
C TYR A 123 1.92 14.73 1.00
N VAL A 124 0.76 15.30 0.70
CA VAL A 124 -0.33 14.53 0.10
C VAL A 124 -0.17 14.58 -1.42
N HIS A 125 -0.06 13.42 -2.02
CA HIS A 125 -0.08 13.21 -3.47
C HIS A 125 -1.47 12.79 -3.89
N TYR A 126 -1.94 13.31 -5.03
CA TYR A 126 -3.22 12.98 -5.63
C TYR A 126 -3.03 12.57 -7.08
N SER A 127 -3.67 11.50 -7.49
CA SER A 127 -3.67 11.02 -8.87
C SER A 127 -5.11 10.76 -9.30
N THR A 128 -5.46 11.19 -10.51
CA THR A 128 -6.75 10.93 -11.15
C THR A 128 -6.66 9.91 -12.28
N ASP A 129 -5.52 9.26 -12.44
CA ASP A 129 -5.23 8.32 -13.52
C ASP A 129 -4.58 7.02 -13.03
N ARG A 130 -5.00 6.57 -11.84
CA ARG A 130 -4.56 5.32 -11.23
C ARG A 130 -3.05 5.29 -10.94
N GLY A 131 -2.48 6.42 -10.54
CA GLY A 131 -1.08 6.54 -10.16
C GLY A 131 -0.10 6.68 -11.32
N ASN A 132 -0.55 6.90 -12.56
CA ASN A 132 0.36 7.16 -13.68
C ASN A 132 0.99 8.55 -13.55
N ASN A 133 0.23 9.53 -13.08
CA ASN A 133 0.70 10.86 -12.77
C ASN A 133 0.26 11.28 -11.37
N TRP A 134 1.06 12.12 -10.71
CA TRP A 134 0.82 12.57 -9.36
C TRP A 134 0.96 14.08 -9.23
N ASP A 135 -0.03 14.70 -8.62
CA ASP A 135 0.01 16.10 -8.18
C ASP A 135 0.28 16.16 -6.67
N ILE A 136 1.14 17.09 -6.25
CA ILE A 136 1.31 17.41 -4.84
C ILE A 136 0.27 18.47 -4.47
N ILE A 137 -0.68 18.10 -3.62
CA ILE A 137 -1.83 18.95 -3.27
C ILE A 137 -1.76 19.56 -1.88
N SER A 138 -0.64 19.38 -1.17
CA SER A 138 -0.41 19.97 0.16
C SER A 138 0.98 20.60 0.26
N PRO A 139 1.22 21.53 1.22
CA PRO A 139 2.57 21.80 1.70
C PRO A 139 3.17 20.58 2.40
N ASP A 140 4.44 20.66 2.82
CA ASP A 140 5.01 19.70 3.79
C ASP A 140 4.18 19.78 5.08
N LEU A 141 3.53 18.68 5.43
CA LEU A 141 2.64 18.57 6.59
C LEU A 141 3.39 18.14 7.86
N THR A 142 4.69 17.98 7.78
CA THR A 142 5.53 17.50 8.86
C THR A 142 6.30 18.65 9.52
N THR A 143 6.98 18.36 10.61
CA THR A 143 7.88 19.32 11.24
C THR A 143 9.14 19.58 10.42
N ASN A 144 9.46 18.69 9.48
CA ASN A 144 10.69 18.67 8.69
C ASN A 144 11.97 18.86 9.55
N ASP A 145 11.96 18.30 10.76
CA ASP A 145 13.05 18.40 11.72
C ASP A 145 14.28 17.64 11.19
N ALA A 146 15.33 18.36 10.86
CA ALA A 146 16.54 17.78 10.26
C ALA A 146 17.29 16.83 11.21
N ASP A 147 17.23 17.04 12.52
CA ASP A 147 17.89 16.16 13.47
C ASP A 147 17.17 14.82 13.59
N LYS A 148 15.85 14.82 13.49
CA LYS A 148 15.05 13.58 13.49
C LYS A 148 15.15 12.80 12.17
N GLN A 149 15.62 13.41 11.12
CA GLN A 149 15.86 12.73 9.83
C GLN A 149 17.21 12.01 9.78
N LYS A 150 18.06 12.18 10.76
CA LYS A 150 19.31 11.42 10.94
C LYS A 150 19.00 10.08 11.60
N GLN A 151 18.42 9.17 10.85
CA GLN A 151 17.91 7.90 11.36
C GLN A 151 18.94 7.11 12.18
N HIS A 152 20.19 7.05 11.72
CA HIS A 152 21.29 6.35 12.39
C HIS A 152 21.75 7.00 13.73
N GLU A 153 21.33 8.23 14.00
CA GLU A 153 21.64 8.95 15.24
C GLU A 153 20.41 9.05 16.16
N SER A 154 19.20 8.76 15.67
CA SER A 154 17.96 8.94 16.39
C SER A 154 17.50 7.67 17.10
N GLY A 155 17.12 7.80 18.39
CA GLY A 155 16.44 6.75 19.13
C GLY A 155 17.28 5.53 19.50
N GLY A 156 18.57 5.49 19.22
CA GLY A 156 19.46 4.36 19.54
C GLY A 156 19.20 3.11 18.69
N LEU A 157 18.48 3.26 17.57
CA LEU A 157 18.27 2.17 16.63
C LEU A 157 19.53 1.84 15.83
N THR A 158 19.64 0.59 15.42
CA THR A 158 20.69 0.16 14.50
C THR A 158 20.37 0.59 13.07
N PHE A 159 21.38 0.71 12.23
CA PHE A 159 21.23 1.20 10.85
C PHE A 159 20.26 0.33 10.02
N ASP A 160 20.24 -0.95 10.25
CA ASP A 160 19.34 -1.91 9.59
C ASP A 160 17.87 -1.80 10.05
N ALA A 161 17.63 -1.25 11.24
CA ALA A 161 16.28 -1.04 11.77
C ALA A 161 15.70 0.34 11.48
N THR A 162 16.53 1.31 11.05
CA THR A 162 16.09 2.72 10.88
C THR A 162 15.09 2.93 9.77
N GLY A 163 14.97 2.00 8.81
CA GLY A 163 13.99 2.05 7.75
C GLY A 163 12.54 1.91 8.24
N ALA A 164 12.32 1.29 9.39
CA ALA A 164 11.00 1.10 9.98
C ALA A 164 10.48 2.33 10.74
N GLU A 165 11.36 3.26 11.11
CA GLU A 165 11.02 4.46 11.88
C GLU A 165 11.43 5.72 11.12
N ASN A 166 10.63 6.09 10.14
CA ASN A 166 10.82 7.34 9.41
C ASN A 166 10.09 8.48 10.11
N PHE A 167 10.83 9.43 10.62
CA PHE A 167 10.27 10.68 11.11
C PHE A 167 9.94 11.64 9.95
N THR A 168 9.08 12.60 10.24
CA THR A 168 8.67 13.64 9.27
C THR A 168 8.00 13.07 8.01
N THR A 169 7.09 12.13 8.23
CA THR A 169 6.18 11.52 7.23
C THR A 169 4.74 11.61 7.69
N ILE A 170 3.79 11.36 6.80
CA ILE A 170 2.36 11.23 7.08
C ILE A 170 1.84 9.85 6.69
#